data_9d9001e7dd36c4a60d784da79964b072
#
_entry.id   9d9001e7dd36c4a60d784da79964b072
#
_cell.length_a   1.000
_cell.length_b   1.000
_cell.length_c   1.000
_cell.angle_alpha   90.00
_cell.angle_beta   90.00
_cell.angle_gamma   90.00
#
_symmetry.space_group_name_H-M   'P 1'
#
loop_
_entity.id
_entity.type
_entity.pdbx_description
1 polymer ?
#
loop_
_entity_poly.entity_id
_entity_poly.type
_entity_poly.pdbx_seq_one_letter_code
_entity_poly.pdbx_strand_id
1 'polypeptide(L)'
;MTDLLVKNCLLSQKKTPQDILIKGGVIKDIAPKITIDNIPSIDADFHFVTPPFVDSHFHMDATLSYGLPRVNKSGTLLEGIKLWGELKPNLTADAIKERALKFCKWAIARGTL
;
A
#
# COMPACT_ATOMS: atom_id res chain seq x y z
N MET A 1 -14.12 -0.07 -12.45
CA MET A 1 -12.79 -0.72 -12.22
C MET A 1 -12.36 -1.32 -13.54
N THR A 2 -11.09 -1.17 -13.90
CA THR A 2 -10.58 -1.62 -15.20
C THR A 2 -10.30 -3.12 -15.13
N ASP A 3 -10.72 -3.87 -16.14
CA ASP A 3 -10.33 -5.27 -16.30
C ASP A 3 -8.84 -5.34 -16.68
N LEU A 4 -8.12 -6.38 -16.23
CA LEU A 4 -6.68 -6.51 -16.45
C LEU A 4 -6.29 -7.98 -16.53
N LEU A 5 -5.39 -8.31 -17.45
CA LEU A 5 -4.68 -9.58 -17.48
C LEU A 5 -3.22 -9.38 -17.08
N VAL A 6 -2.78 -10.05 -16.01
CA VAL A 6 -1.35 -10.07 -15.61
C VAL A 6 -0.77 -11.41 -16.06
N LYS A 7 0.24 -11.37 -16.92
CA LYS A 7 0.85 -12.55 -17.55
C LYS A 7 2.16 -12.93 -16.88
N ASN A 8 2.54 -14.20 -17.00
CA ASN A 8 3.85 -14.73 -16.59
C ASN A 8 4.18 -14.47 -15.10
N CYS A 9 3.19 -14.57 -14.22
CA CYS A 9 3.36 -14.36 -12.77
C CYS A 9 4.00 -15.59 -12.11
N LEU A 10 5.00 -15.42 -11.25
CA LEU A 10 5.42 -16.44 -10.31
C LEU A 10 4.59 -16.35 -9.03
N LEU A 11 3.90 -17.42 -8.68
CA LEU A 11 3.10 -17.52 -7.45
C LEU A 11 3.72 -18.56 -6.52
N SER A 12 3.77 -18.27 -5.21
CA SER A 12 4.43 -19.11 -4.21
C SER A 12 3.97 -20.57 -4.19
N GLN A 13 2.73 -20.82 -4.55
CA GLN A 13 2.13 -22.16 -4.50
C GLN A 13 2.07 -22.86 -5.88
N LYS A 14 2.66 -22.28 -6.91
CA LYS A 14 2.66 -22.82 -8.27
C LYS A 14 4.06 -23.10 -8.76
N LYS A 15 4.25 -24.25 -9.41
CA LYS A 15 5.56 -24.67 -9.96
C LYS A 15 5.88 -24.03 -11.30
N THR A 16 4.89 -23.52 -12.00
CA THR A 16 4.99 -22.89 -13.32
C THR A 16 4.40 -21.49 -13.28
N PRO A 17 4.88 -20.58 -14.14
CA PRO A 17 4.27 -19.26 -14.28
C PRO A 17 2.77 -19.35 -14.54
N GLN A 18 2.04 -18.38 -14.06
CA GLN A 18 0.59 -18.29 -14.20
C GLN A 18 0.19 -16.92 -14.76
N ASP A 19 -0.92 -16.90 -15.47
CA ASP A 19 -1.64 -15.68 -15.81
C ASP A 19 -2.75 -15.45 -14.80
N ILE A 20 -3.02 -14.19 -14.46
CA ILE A 20 -4.08 -13.76 -13.53
C ILE A 20 -5.05 -12.86 -14.27
N LEU A 21 -6.31 -13.29 -14.36
CA LEU A 21 -7.39 -12.49 -14.95
C LEU A 21 -8.14 -11.75 -13.85
N ILE A 22 -8.17 -10.42 -13.95
CA ILE A 22 -8.94 -9.55 -13.07
C ILE A 22 -10.09 -8.95 -13.87
N LYS A 23 -11.32 -9.09 -13.34
CA LYS A 23 -12.54 -8.49 -13.90
C LYS A 23 -13.37 -7.85 -12.80
N GLY A 24 -13.77 -6.60 -13.01
CA GLY A 24 -14.59 -5.89 -12.03
C GLY A 24 -13.88 -5.72 -10.66
N GLY A 25 -12.55 -5.68 -10.65
CA GLY A 25 -11.75 -5.50 -9.42
C GLY A 25 -11.54 -6.79 -8.60
N VAL A 26 -11.90 -7.96 -9.14
CA VAL A 26 -11.69 -9.26 -8.47
C VAL A 26 -10.94 -10.22 -9.38
N ILE A 27 -10.12 -11.09 -8.80
CA ILE A 27 -9.47 -12.18 -9.52
C ILE A 27 -10.55 -13.18 -9.95
N LYS A 28 -10.66 -13.39 -11.25
CA LYS A 28 -11.63 -14.31 -11.86
C LYS A 28 -11.04 -15.65 -12.22
N ASP A 29 -9.76 -15.66 -12.61
CA ASP A 29 -9.09 -16.89 -13.03
C ASP A 29 -7.58 -16.79 -12.79
N ILE A 30 -6.95 -17.92 -12.52
CA ILE A 30 -5.49 -18.10 -12.44
C ILE A 30 -5.16 -19.41 -13.15
N ALA A 31 -4.49 -19.33 -14.30
CA ALA A 31 -4.15 -20.49 -15.12
C ALA A 31 -2.76 -20.32 -15.75
N PRO A 32 -2.10 -21.42 -16.20
CA PRO A 32 -0.79 -21.34 -16.85
C PRO A 32 -0.78 -20.45 -18.09
N LYS A 33 -1.93 -20.30 -18.77
CA LYS A 33 -2.11 -19.40 -19.89
C LYS A 33 -3.58 -19.01 -20.01
N ILE A 34 -3.85 -17.72 -20.11
CA ILE A 34 -5.19 -17.18 -20.35
C ILE A 34 -5.16 -16.42 -21.68
N THR A 35 -6.03 -16.82 -22.62
CA THR A 35 -6.23 -16.12 -23.88
C THR A 35 -7.55 -15.38 -23.81
N ILE A 36 -7.49 -14.06 -23.90
CA ILE A 36 -8.67 -13.19 -23.87
C ILE A 36 -8.36 -11.92 -24.67
N ASP A 37 -9.32 -11.49 -25.49
CA ASP A 37 -9.18 -10.31 -26.32
C ASP A 37 -9.74 -9.07 -25.63
N ASN A 38 -9.27 -7.91 -26.08
CA ASN A 38 -9.77 -6.59 -25.68
C ASN A 38 -9.67 -6.26 -24.18
N ILE A 39 -8.72 -6.88 -23.47
CA ILE A 39 -8.38 -6.54 -22.08
C ILE A 39 -6.94 -6.04 -22.03
N PRO A 40 -6.64 -4.89 -21.36
CA PRO A 40 -5.29 -4.47 -21.10
C PRO A 40 -4.49 -5.58 -20.42
N SER A 41 -3.22 -5.71 -20.77
CA SER A 41 -2.35 -6.69 -20.12
C SER A 41 -1.03 -6.11 -19.67
N ILE A 42 -0.52 -6.65 -18.56
CA ILE A 42 0.82 -6.40 -18.02
C ILE A 42 1.55 -7.74 -18.02
N ASP A 43 2.79 -7.74 -18.51
CA ASP A 43 3.68 -8.89 -18.36
C ASP A 43 4.47 -8.73 -17.06
N ALA A 44 4.35 -9.69 -16.15
CA ALA A 44 5.09 -9.72 -14.90
C ALA A 44 6.55 -10.19 -15.11
N ASP A 45 6.92 -10.57 -16.34
CA ASP A 45 8.28 -10.98 -16.69
C ASP A 45 8.90 -11.97 -15.68
N PHE A 46 8.10 -12.96 -15.28
CA PHE A 46 8.47 -13.98 -14.30
C PHE A 46 8.85 -13.41 -12.92
N HIS A 47 8.35 -12.23 -12.57
CA HIS A 47 8.48 -11.71 -11.22
C HIS A 47 7.44 -12.31 -10.28
N PHE A 48 7.78 -12.30 -8.99
CA PHE A 48 6.88 -12.76 -7.94
C PHE A 48 5.67 -11.83 -7.81
N VAL A 49 4.49 -12.42 -7.80
CA VAL A 49 3.22 -11.74 -7.54
C VAL A 49 2.64 -12.27 -6.24
N THR A 50 2.40 -11.38 -5.29
CA THR A 50 1.90 -11.69 -3.95
C THR A 50 0.69 -10.82 -3.63
N PRO A 51 -0.14 -11.21 -2.64
CA PRO A 51 -1.04 -10.25 -1.99
C PRO A 51 -0.27 -9.05 -1.46
N PRO A 52 -0.93 -7.90 -1.27
CA PRO A 52 -0.29 -6.72 -0.68
C PRO A 52 0.17 -7.01 0.74
N PHE A 53 1.14 -6.22 1.20
CA PHE A 53 1.51 -6.20 2.61
C PHE A 53 0.39 -5.55 3.44
N VAL A 54 0.21 -6.03 4.65
CA VAL A 54 -0.74 -5.47 5.62
C VAL A 54 0.06 -4.93 6.80
N ASP A 55 -0.09 -3.64 7.06
CA ASP A 55 0.37 -3.03 8.30
C ASP A 55 -0.76 -3.10 9.33
N SER A 56 -0.63 -3.99 10.29
CA SER A 56 -1.67 -4.26 11.28
C SER A 56 -1.69 -3.27 12.44
N HIS A 57 -0.72 -2.36 12.54
CA HIS A 57 -0.64 -1.36 13.59
C HIS A 57 0.02 -0.07 13.09
N PHE A 58 -0.79 0.90 12.74
CA PHE A 58 -0.32 2.18 12.23
C PHE A 58 -1.15 3.36 12.78
N HIS A 59 -0.46 4.45 13.13
CA HIS A 59 -1.07 5.68 13.62
C HIS A 59 -1.21 6.71 12.49
N MET A 60 -2.30 6.65 11.77
CA MET A 60 -2.56 7.52 10.61
C MET A 60 -2.65 9.00 10.99
N ASP A 61 -3.16 9.30 12.17
CA ASP A 61 -3.28 10.66 12.71
C ASP A 61 -1.93 11.32 12.97
N ALA A 62 -0.92 10.52 13.37
CA ALA A 62 0.42 11.00 13.68
C ALA A 62 1.39 10.94 12.48
N THR A 63 0.98 10.35 11.37
CA THR A 63 1.88 10.18 10.22
C THR A 63 2.39 11.51 9.68
N LEU A 64 3.65 11.52 9.19
CA LEU A 64 4.32 12.67 8.58
C LEU A 64 4.32 13.93 9.48
N SER A 65 4.33 13.76 10.80
CA SER A 65 4.42 14.86 11.76
C SER A 65 5.83 15.09 12.33
N TYR A 66 6.84 14.39 11.82
CA TYR A 66 8.22 14.57 12.27
C TYR A 66 8.66 16.04 12.20
N GLY A 67 9.26 16.51 13.30
CA GLY A 67 9.70 17.91 13.43
C GLY A 67 8.63 18.87 13.94
N LEU A 68 7.40 18.41 14.16
CA LEU A 68 6.28 19.21 14.64
C LEU A 68 5.89 18.80 16.08
N PRO A 69 5.64 19.79 16.98
CA PRO A 69 5.95 21.22 16.89
C PRO A 69 7.46 21.49 16.99
N ARG A 70 8.23 20.49 17.37
CA ARG A 70 9.70 20.48 17.49
C ARG A 70 10.23 19.06 17.32
N VAL A 71 11.54 18.92 17.19
CA VAL A 71 12.18 17.60 17.07
C VAL A 71 12.27 16.92 18.45
N ASN A 72 12.04 15.60 18.49
CA ASN A 72 12.35 14.75 19.64
C ASN A 72 13.88 14.66 19.79
N LYS A 73 14.42 15.29 20.83
CA LYS A 73 15.88 15.38 21.06
C LYS A 73 16.44 14.19 21.83
N SER A 74 15.65 13.61 22.73
CA SER A 74 16.09 12.47 23.56
C SER A 74 15.95 11.13 22.83
N GLY A 75 15.18 11.07 21.76
CA GLY A 75 14.85 9.82 21.06
C GLY A 75 13.94 8.87 21.86
N THR A 76 13.43 9.33 23.02
CA THR A 76 12.60 8.48 23.88
C THR A 76 11.13 8.51 23.48
N LEU A 77 10.40 7.42 23.77
CA LEU A 77 8.96 7.34 23.60
C LEU A 77 8.23 8.40 24.44
N LEU A 78 8.67 8.65 25.67
CA LEU A 78 8.04 9.61 26.56
C LEU A 78 8.12 11.04 26.01
N GLU A 79 9.24 11.44 25.43
CA GLU A 79 9.32 12.72 24.73
C GLU A 79 8.42 12.75 23.50
N GLY A 80 8.31 11.66 22.75
CA GLY A 80 7.39 11.54 21.62
C GLY A 80 5.93 11.74 22.03
N ILE A 81 5.49 11.11 23.12
CA ILE A 81 4.15 11.30 23.68
C ILE A 81 3.90 12.77 24.10
N LYS A 82 4.90 13.40 24.73
CA LYS A 82 4.81 14.81 25.12
C LYS A 82 4.69 15.72 23.90
N LEU A 83 5.53 15.51 22.88
CA LEU A 83 5.45 16.23 21.60
C LEU A 83 4.10 16.09 20.92
N TRP A 84 3.53 14.90 20.94
CA TRP A 84 2.21 14.66 20.41
C TRP A 84 1.13 15.44 21.18
N GLY A 85 1.24 15.48 22.51
CA GLY A 85 0.37 16.30 23.37
C GLY A 85 0.50 17.81 23.09
N GLU A 86 1.70 18.29 22.78
CA GLU A 86 1.96 19.70 22.40
C GLU A 86 1.40 20.03 20.99
N LEU A 87 1.46 19.08 20.06
CA LEU A 87 0.99 19.24 18.68
C LEU A 87 -0.54 19.16 18.55
N LYS A 88 -1.16 18.23 19.27
CA LYS A 88 -2.57 17.85 19.13
C LYS A 88 -3.56 19.04 19.19
N PRO A 89 -3.44 20.02 20.08
CA PRO A 89 -4.35 21.16 20.13
C PRO A 89 -4.35 22.03 18.87
N ASN A 90 -3.29 21.96 18.06
CA ASN A 90 -3.12 22.76 16.84
C ASN A 90 -3.43 21.98 15.56
N LEU A 91 -3.83 20.71 15.68
CA LEU A 91 -4.17 19.88 14.52
C LEU A 91 -5.58 20.20 14.02
N THR A 92 -5.69 20.35 12.69
CA THR A 92 -6.97 20.42 12.01
C THR A 92 -7.27 19.11 11.30
N ALA A 93 -8.56 18.80 11.12
CA ALA A 93 -8.98 17.63 10.36
C ALA A 93 -8.40 17.61 8.93
N ASP A 94 -8.33 18.79 8.28
CA ASP A 94 -7.79 18.91 6.94
C ASP A 94 -6.28 18.62 6.90
N ALA A 95 -5.50 19.13 7.85
CA ALA A 95 -4.06 18.86 7.94
C ALA A 95 -3.77 17.37 8.19
N ILE A 96 -4.56 16.71 9.02
CA ILE A 96 -4.47 15.26 9.26
C ILE A 96 -4.80 14.50 7.97
N LYS A 97 -5.92 14.85 7.32
CA LYS A 97 -6.36 14.22 6.07
C LYS A 97 -5.33 14.35 4.95
N GLU A 98 -4.73 15.52 4.78
CA GLU A 98 -3.70 15.75 3.78
C GLU A 98 -2.50 14.82 3.98
N ARG A 99 -1.96 14.76 5.22
CA ARG A 99 -0.84 13.88 5.56
C ARG A 99 -1.18 12.41 5.40
N ALA A 100 -2.38 12.01 5.86
CA ALA A 100 -2.87 10.65 5.73
C ALA A 100 -2.98 10.21 4.26
N LEU A 101 -3.57 11.04 3.39
CA LEU A 101 -3.68 10.74 1.96
C LEU A 101 -2.30 10.65 1.29
N LYS A 102 -1.37 11.51 1.67
CA LYS A 102 0.01 11.44 1.16
C LYS A 102 0.68 10.13 1.57
N PHE A 103 0.53 9.73 2.83
CA PHE A 103 1.04 8.46 3.31
C PHE A 103 0.39 7.26 2.61
N CYS A 104 -0.94 7.24 2.45
CA CYS A 104 -1.64 6.19 1.73
C CYS A 104 -1.09 6.00 0.30
N LYS A 105 -0.85 7.10 -0.41
CA LYS A 105 -0.23 7.03 -1.76
C LYS A 105 1.15 6.38 -1.72
N TRP A 106 1.97 6.68 -0.71
CA TRP A 106 3.29 6.07 -0.56
C TRP A 106 3.20 4.60 -0.18
N ALA A 107 2.28 4.23 0.72
CA ALA A 107 2.04 2.86 1.14
C ALA A 107 1.63 1.99 -0.06
N ILE A 108 0.63 2.44 -0.84
CA ILE A 108 0.18 1.75 -2.06
C ILE A 108 1.32 1.59 -3.06
N ALA A 109 2.10 2.65 -3.30
CA ALA A 109 3.25 2.60 -4.22
C ALA A 109 4.36 1.64 -3.77
N ARG A 110 4.32 1.18 -2.51
CA ARG A 110 5.25 0.21 -1.92
C ARG A 110 4.62 -1.15 -1.64
N GLY A 111 3.38 -1.36 -2.12
CA GLY A 111 2.67 -2.63 -2.02
C GLY A 111 1.98 -2.90 -0.68
N THR A 112 1.75 -1.86 0.15
CA THR A 112 0.98 -1.97 1.40
C THR A 112 -0.45 -1.46 1.19
N LEU A 113 -1.46 -2.25 1.63
CA LEU A 113 -2.89 -1.91 1.59
C LEU A 113 -3.51 -2.14 2.97
#